data_e2353515e33fa15c6021453ebee8d0ba
#
_entry.id   e2353515e33fa15c6021453ebee8d0ba
#
_cell.length_a   1.000
_cell.length_b   1.000
_cell.length_c   1.000
_cell.angle_alpha   90.00
_cell.angle_beta   90.00
_cell.angle_gamma   90.00
#
_symmetry.space_group_name_H-M   'P 1'
#
loop_
_entity.id
_entity.type
_entity.pdbx_description
1 polymer ?
#
loop_
_entity_poly.entity_id
_entity_poly.type
_entity_poly.pdbx_seq_one_letter_code
_entity_poly.pdbx_strand_id
1 'polypeptide(L)'
;LPVIYGGIGALAGTGGYYYHKYSKTKKAYDQFQTAKNEFETKYKAQGLEYPFEAPVLDMTSKKKGTWLLAGAGLMYWASLLDGVLSYESEKEPDPGRATIYSVLMPGLGQIYNGELYKVPIYWGGLMLSTDLLLKYNMNYKRFKRIHNEATNPDSGYNESISAETAKWYRDVYRRYRDYSIVATAAVYLLQVID
;
A
#
# COMPACT_ATOMS: atom_id res chain seq x y z
N LEU A 1 26.57 -14.89 -2.13
CA LEU A 1 25.98 -13.80 -2.92
C LEU A 1 25.31 -14.27 -4.22
N PRO A 2 25.93 -15.05 -5.16
CA PRO A 2 25.28 -15.43 -6.42
C PRO A 2 23.97 -16.23 -6.25
N VAL A 3 23.92 -17.11 -5.24
CA VAL A 3 22.72 -17.93 -4.96
C VAL A 3 21.55 -17.08 -4.48
N ILE A 4 21.79 -16.06 -3.67
CA ILE A 4 20.75 -15.14 -3.17
C ILE A 4 20.17 -14.33 -4.33
N TYR A 5 21.02 -13.75 -5.18
CA TYR A 5 20.56 -12.99 -6.35
C TYR A 5 19.86 -13.87 -7.38
N GLY A 6 20.32 -15.11 -7.56
CA GLY A 6 19.61 -16.11 -8.38
C GLY A 6 18.21 -16.41 -7.84
N GLY A 7 18.08 -16.59 -6.51
CA GLY A 7 16.80 -16.78 -5.85
C GLY A 7 15.84 -15.59 -5.99
N ILE A 8 16.36 -14.36 -5.81
CA ILE A 8 15.59 -13.12 -6.03
C ILE A 8 15.10 -13.05 -7.47
N GLY A 9 15.96 -13.30 -8.44
CA GLY A 9 15.61 -13.30 -9.86
C GLY A 9 14.54 -14.33 -10.20
N ALA A 10 14.64 -15.56 -9.67
CA ALA A 10 13.66 -16.62 -9.87
C ALA A 10 12.29 -16.25 -9.28
N LEU A 11 12.25 -15.71 -8.04
CA LEU A 11 11.01 -15.27 -7.40
C LEU A 11 10.38 -14.10 -8.15
N ALA A 12 11.17 -13.09 -8.53
CA ALA A 12 10.70 -11.93 -9.27
C ALA A 12 10.17 -12.32 -10.66
N GLY A 13 10.88 -13.16 -11.40
CA GLY A 13 10.47 -13.65 -12.72
C GLY A 13 9.18 -14.47 -12.66
N THR A 14 9.10 -15.42 -11.73
CA THR A 14 7.92 -16.26 -11.53
C THR A 14 6.73 -15.41 -11.04
N GLY A 15 6.96 -14.49 -10.12
CA GLY A 15 5.95 -13.55 -9.61
C GLY A 15 5.42 -12.64 -10.71
N GLY A 16 6.30 -12.12 -11.56
CA GLY A 16 5.95 -11.32 -12.73
C GLY A 16 5.12 -12.09 -13.75
N TYR A 17 5.46 -13.36 -14.01
CA TYR A 17 4.67 -14.24 -14.88
C TYR A 17 3.23 -14.42 -14.37
N TYR A 18 3.04 -14.74 -13.09
CA TYR A 18 1.70 -14.88 -12.50
C TYR A 18 0.92 -13.56 -12.50
N TYR A 19 1.60 -12.46 -12.23
CA TYR A 19 0.98 -11.14 -12.27
C TYR A 19 0.56 -10.75 -13.69
N HIS A 20 1.37 -11.06 -14.69
CA HIS A 20 1.03 -10.84 -16.10
C HIS A 20 -0.18 -11.69 -16.52
N LYS A 21 -0.24 -12.97 -16.09
CA LYS A 21 -1.38 -13.84 -16.34
C LYS A 21 -2.68 -13.25 -15.73
N TYR A 22 -2.62 -12.79 -14.50
CA TYR A 22 -3.74 -12.08 -13.86
C TYR A 22 -4.13 -10.81 -14.62
N SER A 23 -3.15 -10.00 -15.07
CA SER A 23 -3.40 -8.76 -15.81
C SER A 23 -4.16 -8.98 -17.12
N LYS A 24 -3.91 -10.11 -17.82
CA LYS A 24 -4.69 -10.48 -19.01
C LYS A 24 -6.15 -10.77 -18.68
N THR A 25 -6.41 -11.57 -17.65
CA THR A 25 -7.78 -11.88 -17.23
C THR A 25 -8.51 -10.66 -16.68
N LYS A 26 -7.78 -9.76 -15.99
CA LYS A 26 -8.33 -8.49 -15.52
C LYS A 26 -8.74 -7.58 -16.67
N LYS A 27 -7.91 -7.44 -17.71
CA LYS A 27 -8.25 -6.62 -18.90
C LYS A 27 -9.54 -7.13 -19.56
N ALA A 28 -9.66 -8.45 -19.75
CA ALA A 28 -10.87 -9.04 -20.31
C ALA A 28 -12.11 -8.79 -19.43
N TYR A 29 -11.97 -8.89 -18.11
CA TYR A 29 -13.02 -8.60 -17.16
C TYR A 29 -13.43 -7.12 -17.17
N ASP A 30 -12.46 -6.20 -17.18
CA ASP A 30 -12.72 -4.76 -17.23
C ASP A 30 -13.43 -4.36 -18.55
N GLN A 31 -13.01 -4.94 -19.69
CA GLN A 31 -13.68 -4.75 -20.98
C GLN A 31 -15.11 -5.28 -20.98
N PHE A 32 -15.34 -6.46 -20.39
CA PHE A 32 -16.67 -7.02 -20.22
C PHE A 32 -17.56 -6.09 -19.37
N GLN A 33 -17.07 -5.57 -18.25
CA GLN A 33 -17.82 -4.66 -17.39
C GLN A 33 -18.19 -3.36 -18.12
N THR A 34 -17.27 -2.82 -18.90
CA THR A 34 -17.54 -1.62 -19.72
C THR A 34 -18.63 -1.90 -20.75
N ALA A 35 -18.52 -2.98 -21.51
CA ALA A 35 -19.51 -3.36 -22.50
C ALA A 35 -20.89 -3.67 -21.89
N LYS A 36 -20.90 -4.35 -20.74
CA LYS A 36 -22.12 -4.62 -19.98
C LYS A 36 -22.82 -3.33 -19.53
N ASN A 37 -22.04 -2.39 -18.94
CA ASN A 37 -22.59 -1.10 -18.48
C ASN A 37 -23.14 -0.25 -19.65
N GLU A 38 -22.44 -0.24 -20.78
CA GLU A 38 -22.92 0.45 -21.99
C GLU A 38 -24.21 -0.17 -22.52
N PHE A 39 -24.29 -1.48 -22.57
CA PHE A 39 -25.48 -2.21 -22.97
C PHE A 39 -26.66 -1.94 -22.03
N GLU A 40 -26.47 -2.09 -20.73
CA GLU A 40 -27.50 -1.85 -19.73
C GLU A 40 -27.99 -0.39 -19.78
N THR A 41 -27.09 0.58 -19.94
CA THR A 41 -27.46 1.99 -20.09
C THR A 41 -28.33 2.22 -21.31
N LYS A 42 -28.01 1.56 -22.44
CA LYS A 42 -28.72 1.73 -23.70
C LYS A 42 -30.09 1.03 -23.74
N TYR A 43 -30.19 -0.14 -23.11
CA TYR A 43 -31.36 -1.03 -23.20
C TYR A 43 -32.17 -1.17 -21.91
N LYS A 44 -31.84 -0.38 -20.86
CA LYS A 44 -32.51 -0.41 -19.55
C LYS A 44 -34.03 -0.29 -19.64
N ALA A 45 -34.50 0.58 -20.55
CA ALA A 45 -35.95 0.80 -20.78
C ALA A 45 -36.65 -0.40 -21.44
N GLN A 46 -35.92 -1.30 -22.09
CA GLN A 46 -36.45 -2.46 -22.82
C GLN A 46 -36.42 -3.75 -21.98
N GLY A 47 -35.85 -3.71 -20.75
CA GLY A 47 -35.73 -4.87 -19.85
C GLY A 47 -34.83 -5.97 -20.38
N LEU A 48 -33.92 -5.68 -21.33
CA LEU A 48 -33.00 -6.64 -21.90
C LEU A 48 -31.80 -6.83 -20.99
N GLU A 49 -31.47 -8.09 -20.68
CA GLU A 49 -30.27 -8.46 -19.95
C GLU A 49 -29.06 -8.66 -20.89
N TYR A 50 -27.85 -8.40 -20.38
CA TYR A 50 -26.63 -8.60 -21.15
C TYR A 50 -26.40 -10.09 -21.42
N PRO A 51 -26.28 -10.53 -22.69
CA PRO A 51 -26.37 -11.95 -23.06
C PRO A 51 -25.09 -12.76 -22.81
N PHE A 52 -24.01 -12.14 -22.35
CA PHE A 52 -22.71 -12.80 -22.15
C PHE A 52 -22.39 -12.98 -20.68
N GLU A 53 -21.74 -14.10 -20.35
CA GLU A 53 -21.25 -14.36 -19.01
C GLU A 53 -19.92 -13.63 -18.75
N ALA A 54 -19.72 -13.24 -17.49
CA ALA A 54 -18.50 -12.57 -17.07
C ALA A 54 -17.28 -13.52 -17.17
N PRO A 55 -16.17 -13.06 -17.78
CA PRO A 55 -14.94 -13.86 -17.77
C PRO A 55 -14.42 -14.06 -16.35
N VAL A 56 -13.90 -15.24 -16.07
CA VAL A 56 -13.39 -15.59 -14.75
C VAL A 56 -12.10 -14.84 -14.46
N LEU A 57 -12.11 -14.08 -13.36
CA LEU A 57 -10.93 -13.36 -12.88
C LEU A 57 -9.99 -14.31 -12.12
N ASP A 58 -8.75 -14.48 -12.62
CA ASP A 58 -7.76 -15.36 -12.01
C ASP A 58 -7.14 -14.76 -10.73
N MET A 59 -7.90 -14.73 -9.65
CA MET A 59 -7.46 -14.23 -8.34
C MET A 59 -6.36 -15.10 -7.72
N THR A 60 -6.27 -16.38 -8.12
CA THR A 60 -5.23 -17.30 -7.64
C THR A 60 -3.86 -16.87 -8.18
N SER A 61 -3.78 -16.56 -9.46
CA SER A 61 -2.55 -16.02 -10.07
C SER A 61 -2.18 -14.66 -9.48
N LYS A 62 -3.16 -13.78 -9.18
CA LYS A 62 -2.90 -12.53 -8.46
C LYS A 62 -2.23 -12.78 -7.11
N LYS A 63 -2.82 -13.66 -6.27
CA LYS A 63 -2.26 -13.97 -4.94
C LYS A 63 -0.85 -14.56 -5.05
N LYS A 64 -0.64 -15.56 -5.91
CA LYS A 64 0.69 -16.16 -6.14
C LYS A 64 1.71 -15.11 -6.59
N GLY A 65 1.38 -14.31 -7.59
CA GLY A 65 2.26 -13.25 -8.09
C GLY A 65 2.64 -12.25 -7.01
N THR A 66 1.67 -11.77 -6.23
CA THR A 66 1.90 -10.80 -5.14
C THR A 66 2.82 -11.37 -4.06
N TRP A 67 2.60 -12.62 -3.61
CA TRP A 67 3.43 -13.25 -2.59
C TRP A 67 4.86 -13.51 -3.08
N LEU A 68 5.03 -13.95 -4.33
CA LEU A 68 6.36 -14.17 -4.92
C LEU A 68 7.14 -12.87 -5.10
N LEU A 69 6.49 -11.80 -5.56
CA LEU A 69 7.12 -10.48 -5.67
C LEU A 69 7.45 -9.88 -4.30
N ALA A 70 6.57 -10.03 -3.31
CA ALA A 70 6.85 -9.63 -1.94
C ALA A 70 8.03 -10.41 -1.35
N GLY A 71 8.10 -11.73 -1.58
CA GLY A 71 9.24 -12.57 -1.17
C GLY A 71 10.54 -12.14 -1.84
N ALA A 72 10.54 -11.84 -3.15
CA ALA A 72 11.70 -11.31 -3.85
C ALA A 72 12.18 -9.98 -3.25
N GLY A 73 11.25 -9.08 -2.95
CA GLY A 73 11.55 -7.81 -2.31
C GLY A 73 12.15 -7.99 -0.91
N LEU A 74 11.60 -8.88 -0.09
CA LEU A 74 12.14 -9.19 1.23
C LEU A 74 13.54 -9.81 1.17
N MET A 75 13.78 -10.75 0.25
CA MET A 75 15.13 -11.32 0.06
C MET A 75 16.13 -10.28 -0.43
N TYR A 76 15.72 -9.39 -1.32
CA TYR A 76 16.58 -8.29 -1.78
C TYR A 76 16.94 -7.36 -0.60
N TRP A 77 15.97 -6.95 0.21
CA TRP A 77 16.20 -6.17 1.42
C TRP A 77 17.10 -6.88 2.42
N ALA A 78 16.86 -8.18 2.68
CA ALA A 78 17.69 -8.98 3.56
C ALA A 78 19.16 -9.03 3.07
N SER A 79 19.38 -9.14 1.75
CA SER A 79 20.74 -9.15 1.20
C SER A 79 21.44 -7.79 1.30
N LEU A 80 20.68 -6.68 1.20
CA LEU A 80 21.23 -5.35 1.46
C LEU A 80 21.62 -5.18 2.93
N LEU A 81 20.75 -5.63 3.85
CA LEU A 81 21.01 -5.57 5.29
C LEU A 81 22.21 -6.42 5.67
N ASP A 82 22.35 -7.63 5.12
CA ASP A 82 23.51 -8.50 5.35
C ASP A 82 24.81 -7.82 4.89
N GLY A 83 24.79 -7.18 3.72
CA GLY A 83 25.93 -6.41 3.21
C GLY A 83 26.32 -5.23 4.09
N VAL A 84 25.31 -4.57 4.70
CA VAL A 84 25.53 -3.45 5.63
C VAL A 84 26.10 -3.92 6.98
N LEU A 85 25.50 -4.99 7.55
CA LEU A 85 25.89 -5.52 8.87
C LEU A 85 27.22 -6.27 8.83
N SER A 86 27.54 -6.90 7.69
CA SER A 86 28.81 -7.65 7.51
C SER A 86 30.00 -6.76 7.14
N TYR A 87 29.78 -5.45 6.96
CA TYR A 87 30.85 -4.52 6.67
C TYR A 87 31.55 -4.10 7.98
N GLU A 88 32.56 -4.86 8.38
CA GLU A 88 33.47 -4.48 9.48
C GLU A 88 34.25 -3.24 9.07
N SER A 89 33.96 -2.13 9.73
CA SER A 89 34.78 -0.92 9.66
C SER A 89 35.65 -0.82 10.93
N GLU A 90 36.93 -0.96 10.78
CA GLU A 90 37.92 -0.64 11.86
C GLU A 90 37.98 0.87 12.12
N LYS A 91 37.20 1.69 11.43
CA LYS A 91 37.20 3.14 11.53
C LYS A 91 36.02 3.62 12.39
N GLU A 92 36.20 4.80 12.98
CA GLU A 92 35.12 5.50 13.69
C GLU A 92 33.85 5.60 12.84
N PRO A 93 32.65 5.59 13.46
CA PRO A 93 31.39 5.70 12.74
C PRO A 93 31.38 6.92 11.81
N ASP A 94 31.09 6.69 10.53
CA ASP A 94 30.99 7.74 9.53
C ASP A 94 29.54 8.27 9.49
N PRO A 95 29.29 9.56 9.82
CA PRO A 95 27.95 10.15 9.81
C PRO A 95 27.22 9.99 8.46
N GLY A 96 27.96 10.08 7.34
CA GLY A 96 27.39 9.91 6.01
C GLY A 96 26.83 8.52 5.78
N ARG A 97 27.52 7.48 6.26
CA ARG A 97 27.05 6.09 6.21
C ARG A 97 25.86 5.86 7.13
N ALA A 98 25.91 6.37 8.36
CA ALA A 98 24.79 6.29 9.30
C ALA A 98 23.51 6.86 8.70
N THR A 99 23.60 8.02 8.05
CA THR A 99 22.48 8.67 7.35
C THR A 99 21.93 7.80 6.22
N ILE A 100 22.79 7.26 5.35
CA ILE A 100 22.36 6.36 4.27
C ILE A 100 21.65 5.11 4.83
N TYR A 101 22.18 4.52 5.91
CA TYR A 101 21.57 3.37 6.56
C TYR A 101 20.19 3.69 7.15
N SER A 102 20.04 4.86 7.78
CA SER A 102 18.78 5.35 8.31
C SER A 102 17.74 5.62 7.21
N VAL A 103 18.17 6.06 6.03
CA VAL A 103 17.30 6.24 4.84
C VAL A 103 16.88 4.89 4.27
N LEU A 104 17.76 3.89 4.26
CA LEU A 104 17.44 2.57 3.73
C LEU A 104 16.43 1.82 4.60
N MET A 105 16.64 1.88 5.92
CA MET A 105 15.73 1.26 6.88
C MET A 105 15.76 2.03 8.21
N PRO A 106 14.60 2.41 8.76
CA PRO A 106 14.52 3.09 10.03
C PRO A 106 15.22 2.29 11.14
N GLY A 107 16.16 2.94 11.83
CA GLY A 107 16.90 2.35 12.93
C GLY A 107 18.26 1.76 12.55
N LEU A 108 18.59 1.53 11.28
CA LEU A 108 19.91 0.99 10.89
C LEU A 108 21.06 1.94 11.18
N GLY A 109 20.89 3.22 10.98
CA GLY A 109 21.89 4.22 11.34
C GLY A 109 22.19 4.22 12.83
N GLN A 110 21.16 4.13 13.66
CA GLN A 110 21.29 4.04 15.11
C GLN A 110 21.98 2.74 15.54
N ILE A 111 21.71 1.62 14.85
CA ILE A 111 22.44 0.35 15.07
C ILE A 111 23.91 0.53 14.71
N TYR A 112 24.22 1.14 13.57
CA TYR A 112 25.57 1.41 13.11
C TYR A 112 26.36 2.31 14.09
N ASN A 113 25.70 3.31 14.68
CA ASN A 113 26.26 4.19 15.69
C ASN A 113 26.34 3.55 17.09
N GLY A 114 25.81 2.32 17.27
CA GLY A 114 25.79 1.64 18.58
C GLY A 114 24.65 2.11 19.51
N GLU A 115 23.71 2.91 19.01
CA GLU A 115 22.61 3.50 19.79
C GLU A 115 21.31 2.66 19.72
N LEU A 116 21.41 1.38 20.01
CA LEU A 116 20.33 0.40 19.91
C LEU A 116 19.04 0.79 20.66
N TYR A 117 19.17 1.56 21.76
CA TYR A 117 18.01 2.00 22.56
C TYR A 117 17.09 2.97 21.82
N LYS A 118 17.56 3.66 20.78
CA LYS A 118 16.76 4.57 19.95
C LYS A 118 15.87 3.83 18.97
N VAL A 119 16.27 2.64 18.53
CA VAL A 119 15.55 1.85 17.53
C VAL A 119 14.09 1.60 17.90
N PRO A 120 13.75 1.08 19.11
CA PRO A 120 12.36 0.86 19.50
C PRO A 120 11.55 2.17 19.60
N ILE A 121 12.18 3.31 19.89
CA ILE A 121 11.53 4.61 19.98
C ILE A 121 11.05 5.03 18.59
N TYR A 122 11.93 4.99 17.59
CA TYR A 122 11.57 5.36 16.21
C TYR A 122 10.58 4.38 15.58
N TRP A 123 10.75 3.07 15.80
CA TRP A 123 9.78 2.08 15.32
C TRP A 123 8.42 2.24 15.98
N GLY A 124 8.38 2.50 17.29
CA GLY A 124 7.14 2.78 18.01
C GLY A 124 6.44 4.02 17.47
N GLY A 125 7.16 5.10 17.24
CA GLY A 125 6.64 6.33 16.63
C GLY A 125 6.10 6.12 15.22
N LEU A 126 6.83 5.40 14.37
CA LEU A 126 6.40 5.08 13.01
C LEU A 126 5.17 4.17 12.99
N MET A 127 5.13 3.14 13.83
CA MET A 127 3.97 2.25 13.93
C MET A 127 2.73 3.00 14.38
N LEU A 128 2.84 3.82 15.44
CA LEU A 128 1.73 4.61 15.95
C LEU A 128 1.21 5.59 14.91
N SER A 129 2.09 6.38 14.29
CA SER A 129 1.69 7.36 13.28
C SER A 129 1.08 6.72 12.03
N THR A 130 1.61 5.57 11.61
CA THR A 130 1.07 4.80 10.48
C THR A 130 -0.30 4.19 10.80
N ASP A 131 -0.49 3.64 12.01
CA ASP A 131 -1.79 3.12 12.45
C ASP A 131 -2.86 4.22 12.47
N LEU A 132 -2.53 5.40 13.00
CA LEU A 132 -3.41 6.56 12.97
C LEU A 132 -3.74 6.99 11.53
N LEU A 133 -2.74 7.04 10.66
CA LEU A 133 -2.92 7.35 9.24
C LEU A 133 -3.89 6.36 8.57
N LEU A 134 -3.71 5.07 8.79
CA LEU A 134 -4.58 4.03 8.22
C LEU A 134 -6.02 4.15 8.74
N LYS A 135 -6.21 4.34 10.04
CA LYS A 135 -7.53 4.53 10.67
C LYS A 135 -8.26 5.77 10.15
N TYR A 136 -7.58 6.91 10.09
CA TYR A 136 -8.19 8.13 9.58
C TYR A 136 -8.48 8.06 8.08
N ASN A 137 -7.62 7.41 7.29
CA ASN A 137 -7.86 7.20 5.87
C ASN A 137 -9.05 6.27 5.60
N MET A 138 -9.23 5.21 6.40
CA MET A 138 -10.41 4.34 6.31
C MET A 138 -11.70 5.11 6.63
N ASN A 139 -11.71 5.89 7.71
CA ASN A 139 -12.87 6.71 8.08
C ASN A 139 -13.16 7.80 7.04
N TYR A 140 -12.14 8.46 6.51
CA TYR A 140 -12.29 9.41 5.41
C TYR A 140 -12.96 8.76 4.19
N LYS A 141 -12.50 7.58 3.77
CA LYS A 141 -13.08 6.84 2.65
C LYS A 141 -14.52 6.43 2.93
N ARG A 142 -14.83 5.98 4.16
CA ARG A 142 -16.18 5.61 4.58
C ARG A 142 -17.13 6.81 4.48
N PHE A 143 -16.81 7.93 5.10
CA PHE A 143 -17.68 9.11 5.11
C PHE A 143 -17.75 9.79 3.74
N LYS A 144 -16.69 9.70 2.90
CA LYS A 144 -16.74 10.13 1.51
C LYS A 144 -17.77 9.32 0.72
N ARG A 145 -17.80 7.99 0.92
CA ARG A 145 -18.80 7.11 0.26
C ARG A 145 -20.22 7.46 0.73
N ILE A 146 -20.45 7.53 2.04
CA ILE A 146 -21.76 7.89 2.62
C ILE A 146 -22.24 9.24 2.08
N HIS A 147 -21.37 10.24 2.04
CA HIS A 147 -21.72 11.55 1.49
C HIS A 147 -22.13 11.48 0.03
N ASN A 148 -21.41 10.72 -0.80
CA ASN A 148 -21.73 10.56 -2.21
C ASN A 148 -23.06 9.82 -2.42
N GLU A 149 -23.31 8.76 -1.64
CA GLU A 149 -24.56 8.00 -1.67
C GLU A 149 -25.75 8.85 -1.19
N ALA A 150 -25.60 9.58 -0.09
CA ALA A 150 -26.64 10.45 0.47
C ALA A 150 -26.95 11.68 -0.40
N THR A 151 -26.05 12.06 -1.31
CA THR A 151 -26.23 13.19 -2.22
C THR A 151 -26.84 12.75 -3.56
N ASN A 152 -26.77 11.47 -3.91
CA ASN A 152 -27.28 10.92 -5.16
C ASN A 152 -28.72 10.40 -4.96
N PRO A 153 -29.75 11.03 -5.59
CA PRO A 153 -31.14 10.60 -5.47
C PRO A 153 -31.41 9.16 -5.92
N ASP A 154 -30.59 8.65 -6.85
CA ASP A 154 -30.75 7.31 -7.44
C ASP A 154 -30.05 6.21 -6.61
N SER A 155 -29.37 6.56 -5.55
CA SER A 155 -28.58 5.60 -4.75
C SER A 155 -29.39 4.68 -3.84
N GLY A 156 -30.67 4.99 -3.61
CA GLY A 156 -31.52 4.27 -2.65
C GLY A 156 -31.03 4.38 -1.20
N TYR A 157 -30.16 5.35 -0.91
CA TYR A 157 -29.60 5.55 0.41
C TYR A 157 -30.69 5.88 1.44
N ASN A 158 -30.83 5.02 2.46
CA ASN A 158 -31.82 5.15 3.53
C ASN A 158 -31.17 4.96 4.92
N GLU A 159 -29.95 5.47 5.11
CA GLU A 159 -29.29 5.41 6.42
C GLU A 159 -29.53 6.69 7.25
N SER A 160 -29.34 6.59 8.56
CA SER A 160 -29.59 7.65 9.55
C SER A 160 -28.62 8.84 9.52
N ILE A 161 -27.61 8.83 8.63
CA ILE A 161 -26.59 9.89 8.55
C ILE A 161 -26.92 10.82 7.39
N SER A 162 -27.22 12.08 7.68
CA SER A 162 -27.48 13.08 6.64
C SER A 162 -26.23 13.38 5.81
N ALA A 163 -26.43 13.79 4.54
CA ALA A 163 -25.34 14.19 3.63
C ALA A 163 -24.42 15.27 4.24
N GLU A 164 -25.01 16.20 4.98
CA GLU A 164 -24.29 17.29 5.62
C GLU A 164 -23.41 16.80 6.78
N THR A 165 -23.94 15.92 7.63
CA THR A 165 -23.19 15.26 8.70
C THR A 165 -22.05 14.41 8.14
N ALA A 166 -22.32 13.64 7.08
CA ALA A 166 -21.29 12.84 6.39
C ALA A 166 -20.17 13.71 5.80
N LYS A 167 -20.53 14.87 5.22
CA LYS A 167 -19.57 15.85 4.71
C LYS A 167 -18.67 16.37 5.83
N TRP A 168 -19.27 16.74 6.98
CA TRP A 168 -18.50 17.25 8.13
C TRP A 168 -17.49 16.20 8.64
N TYR A 169 -17.92 14.95 8.86
CA TYR A 169 -17.01 13.88 9.28
C TYR A 169 -15.94 13.59 8.24
N ARG A 170 -16.29 13.57 6.93
CA ARG A 170 -15.32 13.43 5.84
C ARG A 170 -14.21 14.48 5.93
N ASP A 171 -14.58 15.75 6.15
CA ASP A 171 -13.64 16.86 6.16
C ASP A 171 -12.78 16.86 7.44
N VAL A 172 -13.34 16.42 8.58
CA VAL A 172 -12.60 16.20 9.81
C VAL A 172 -11.57 15.08 9.66
N TYR A 173 -11.98 13.90 9.17
CA TYR A 173 -11.07 12.77 8.98
C TYR A 173 -10.02 13.03 7.89
N ARG A 174 -10.33 13.84 6.88
CA ARG A 174 -9.35 14.32 5.92
C ARG A 174 -8.22 15.07 6.60
N ARG A 175 -8.54 16.03 7.47
CA ARG A 175 -7.53 16.81 8.22
C ARG A 175 -6.68 15.92 9.13
N TYR A 176 -7.30 15.04 9.89
CA TYR A 176 -6.56 14.12 10.75
C TYR A 176 -5.65 13.17 9.97
N ARG A 177 -6.10 12.67 8.82
CA ARG A 177 -5.26 11.90 7.90
C ARG A 177 -4.06 12.72 7.44
N ASP A 178 -4.28 13.95 7.00
CA ASP A 178 -3.21 14.83 6.50
C ASP A 178 -2.19 15.15 7.61
N TYR A 179 -2.65 15.40 8.85
CA TYR A 179 -1.76 15.53 10.02
C TYR A 179 -0.98 14.25 10.32
N SER A 180 -1.59 13.08 10.17
CA SER A 180 -0.90 11.81 10.37
C SER A 180 0.16 11.55 9.30
N ILE A 181 -0.04 11.99 8.06
CA ILE A 181 0.98 11.94 7.00
C ILE A 181 2.19 12.78 7.41
N VAL A 182 1.95 14.03 7.84
CA VAL A 182 3.01 14.93 8.30
C VAL A 182 3.74 14.35 9.51
N ALA A 183 3.01 13.79 10.48
CA ALA A 183 3.60 13.17 11.66
C ALA A 183 4.49 11.97 11.30
N THR A 184 4.02 11.08 10.40
CA THR A 184 4.82 9.93 9.93
C THR A 184 6.09 10.39 9.21
N ALA A 185 5.97 11.40 8.34
CA ALA A 185 7.13 11.97 7.65
C ALA A 185 8.10 12.64 8.63
N ALA A 186 7.60 13.34 9.64
CA ALA A 186 8.43 13.99 10.65
C ALA A 186 9.21 12.96 11.48
N VAL A 187 8.56 11.89 11.96
CA VAL A 187 9.26 10.81 12.70
C VAL A 187 10.32 10.15 11.83
N TYR A 188 10.01 9.91 10.54
CA TYR A 188 10.97 9.33 9.62
C TYR A 188 12.18 10.26 9.38
N LEU A 189 11.95 11.56 9.18
CA LEU A 189 13.03 12.53 8.99
C LEU A 189 13.89 12.68 10.25
N LEU A 190 13.25 12.72 11.42
CA LEU A 190 13.98 12.81 12.70
C LEU A 190 14.94 11.64 12.88
N GLN A 191 14.53 10.41 12.58
CA GLN A 191 15.41 9.26 12.71
C GLN A 191 16.54 9.22 11.67
N VAL A 192 16.38 9.90 10.53
CA VAL A 192 17.45 10.02 9.51
C VAL A 192 18.50 11.05 9.90
N ILE A 193 18.08 12.12 10.59
CA ILE A 193 18.96 13.21 11.01
C ILE A 193 19.72 12.88 12.30
N ASP A 194 19.10 12.09 13.18
CA ASP A 194 19.68 11.66 14.46
C ASP A 194 20.78 10.61 14.28
#